data_4fb14d6d7bf04d62ecbca876184dc46e
#
_entry.id   4fb14d6d7bf04d62ecbca876184dc46e
#
_cell.length_a   1.000
_cell.length_b   1.000
_cell.length_c   1.000
_cell.angle_alpha   90.00
_cell.angle_beta   90.00
_cell.angle_gamma   90.00
#
_symmetry.space_group_name_H-M   'P 1'
#
loop_
_entity.id
_entity.type
_entity.pdbx_description
1 polymer ?
#
loop_
_entity_poly.entity_id
_entity_poly.type
_entity_poly.pdbx_seq_one_letter_code
_entity_poly.pdbx_strand_id
1 'polypeptide(L)'
;MTTAKTRNIVAALRAEDEDFEWYPTTSDMAQVIIEDARKVLDLKDPYGGKDRELDSVLDIGAGDGRVLAYFRARWPSTTCFSIEKSTMLRAVQPDWVVPAGTDFREQDLMALRASVVFCNPPYSEFESWAARIIMEAFCAVLYLIIPQRWVDSPTIKQALASRSATAKVIKSTDFHRADRSARARVDIIRIEFAVRRRGWGRDDRPDPFDVWFEQNVSSFDEEKESEVTVEETRIARLRGATSINELVAEFDLDYQRMQSNYQTIFNLDAELLRELGVAKDALCTAVKTRLAGLKRVYWEALFDRLNTITTRLATKTRREFLETLLGRNALAFTVDNCCAIVMWAVKRADAYVDRQIVDLFFELSQ
;
A
#
# COMPACT_ATOMS: atom_id res chain seq x y z
N MET A 1 0.04 -21.85 10.47
CA MET A 1 1.41 -22.46 10.54
C MET A 1 1.57 -23.15 11.89
N THR A 2 2.39 -24.21 11.98
CA THR A 2 2.69 -24.84 13.28
C THR A 2 3.79 -24.07 13.99
N THR A 3 3.80 -24.07 15.34
CA THR A 3 4.82 -23.41 16.17
C THR A 3 6.26 -23.81 15.80
N ALA A 4 6.48 -25.05 15.37
CA ALA A 4 7.78 -25.54 14.90
C ALA A 4 8.23 -24.82 13.62
N LYS A 5 7.33 -24.59 12.65
CA LYS A 5 7.63 -23.87 11.40
C LYS A 5 8.01 -22.41 11.68
N THR A 6 7.30 -21.74 12.59
CA THR A 6 7.61 -20.37 13.01
C THR A 6 8.98 -20.26 13.66
N ARG A 7 9.35 -21.21 14.53
CA ARG A 7 10.70 -21.24 15.16
C ARG A 7 11.82 -21.37 14.14
N ASN A 8 11.66 -22.22 13.14
CA ASN A 8 12.65 -22.38 12.07
C ASN A 8 12.81 -21.11 11.25
N ILE A 9 11.70 -20.44 10.93
CA ILE A 9 11.72 -19.14 10.23
C ILE A 9 12.47 -18.09 11.07
N VAL A 10 12.16 -17.96 12.37
CA VAL A 10 12.83 -17.01 13.26
C VAL A 10 14.33 -17.28 13.36
N ALA A 11 14.73 -18.56 13.42
CA ALA A 11 16.15 -18.91 13.45
C ALA A 11 16.85 -18.50 12.14
N ALA A 12 16.22 -18.73 11.00
CA ALA A 12 16.75 -18.34 9.70
C ALA A 12 16.82 -16.82 9.55
N LEU A 13 15.77 -16.07 9.95
CA LEU A 13 15.76 -14.60 9.93
C LEU A 13 16.92 -13.99 10.74
N ARG A 14 17.25 -14.60 11.88
CA ARG A 14 18.38 -14.16 12.70
C ARG A 14 19.73 -14.47 12.07
N ALA A 15 19.82 -15.58 11.37
CA ALA A 15 21.05 -15.96 10.67
C ALA A 15 21.39 -15.02 9.51
N GLU A 16 20.36 -14.49 8.86
CA GLU A 16 20.49 -13.58 7.71
C GLU A 16 20.34 -12.09 8.09
N ASP A 17 20.27 -11.76 9.40
CA ASP A 17 20.06 -10.39 9.92
C ASP A 17 18.75 -9.72 9.41
N GLU A 18 17.75 -10.53 9.11
CA GLU A 18 16.42 -10.10 8.65
C GLU A 18 15.33 -10.17 9.75
N ASP A 19 15.70 -10.35 11.04
CA ASP A 19 14.73 -10.37 12.16
C ASP A 19 14.38 -8.94 12.61
N PHE A 20 13.52 -8.28 11.84
CA PHE A 20 13.00 -6.93 12.12
C PHE A 20 11.89 -6.92 13.18
N GLU A 21 12.10 -7.60 14.32
CA GLU A 21 11.11 -7.75 15.40
C GLU A 21 9.79 -8.41 14.92
N TRP A 22 9.88 -9.40 14.04
CA TRP A 22 8.69 -10.08 13.56
C TRP A 22 8.03 -10.91 14.67
N TYR A 23 6.89 -10.44 15.19
CA TYR A 23 6.01 -11.14 16.11
C TYR A 23 4.71 -11.50 15.40
N PRO A 24 4.53 -12.77 15.00
CA PRO A 24 3.37 -13.18 14.22
C PRO A 24 2.05 -12.93 14.96
N THR A 25 1.13 -12.23 14.31
CA THR A 25 -0.24 -12.04 14.82
C THR A 25 -0.93 -13.38 14.99
N THR A 26 -1.58 -13.60 16.14
CA THR A 26 -2.27 -14.85 16.44
C THR A 26 -3.61 -14.94 15.71
N SER A 27 -4.13 -16.17 15.52
CA SER A 27 -5.46 -16.40 14.94
C SER A 27 -6.56 -15.67 15.70
N ASP A 28 -6.49 -15.68 17.04
CA ASP A 28 -7.49 -15.04 17.90
C ASP A 28 -7.49 -13.52 17.75
N MET A 29 -6.32 -12.90 17.55
CA MET A 29 -6.20 -11.47 17.27
C MET A 29 -6.78 -11.15 15.89
N ALA A 30 -6.42 -11.92 14.87
CA ALA A 30 -6.93 -11.75 13.52
C ALA A 30 -8.46 -11.90 13.44
N GLN A 31 -9.03 -12.89 14.13
CA GLN A 31 -10.48 -13.08 14.19
C GLN A 31 -11.20 -11.91 14.83
N VAL A 32 -10.66 -11.35 15.92
CA VAL A 32 -11.24 -10.15 16.56
C VAL A 32 -11.29 -8.97 15.59
N ILE A 33 -10.21 -8.76 14.82
CA ILE A 33 -10.15 -7.68 13.82
C ILE A 33 -11.16 -7.93 12.69
N ILE A 34 -11.24 -9.15 12.18
CA ILE A 34 -12.17 -9.52 11.09
C ILE A 34 -13.61 -9.32 11.51
N GLU A 35 -14.00 -9.77 12.72
CA GLU A 35 -15.37 -9.60 13.21
C GLU A 35 -15.71 -8.14 13.49
N ASP A 36 -14.76 -7.33 13.93
CA ASP A 36 -14.96 -5.90 14.09
C ASP A 36 -15.09 -5.19 12.74
N ALA A 37 -14.19 -5.48 11.78
CA ALA A 37 -14.24 -4.94 10.41
C ALA A 37 -15.59 -5.28 9.73
N ARG A 38 -16.06 -6.51 9.88
CA ARG A 38 -17.35 -6.96 9.37
C ARG A 38 -18.52 -6.10 9.85
N LYS A 39 -18.46 -5.67 11.13
CA LYS A 39 -19.50 -4.83 11.75
C LYS A 39 -19.37 -3.37 11.32
N VAL A 40 -18.18 -2.82 11.37
CA VAL A 40 -17.93 -1.39 11.12
C VAL A 40 -18.13 -1.02 9.65
N LEU A 41 -17.74 -1.91 8.73
CA LEU A 41 -17.90 -1.72 7.30
C LEU A 41 -19.29 -2.18 6.80
N ASP A 42 -20.19 -2.58 7.70
CA ASP A 42 -21.54 -3.06 7.40
C ASP A 42 -21.53 -4.13 6.29
N LEU A 43 -20.60 -5.10 6.41
CA LEU A 43 -20.47 -6.19 5.44
C LEU A 43 -21.44 -7.34 5.71
N LYS A 44 -22.09 -7.35 6.87
CA LYS A 44 -23.05 -8.39 7.24
C LYS A 44 -24.32 -8.29 6.39
N ASP A 45 -24.73 -9.41 5.80
CA ASP A 45 -26.05 -9.49 5.17
C ASP A 45 -27.15 -9.38 6.24
N PRO A 46 -28.06 -8.37 6.14
CA PRO A 46 -29.12 -8.18 7.09
C PRO A 46 -30.17 -9.34 7.09
N TYR A 47 -30.23 -10.12 6.01
CA TYR A 47 -31.17 -11.23 5.84
C TYR A 47 -30.57 -12.60 6.14
N GLY A 48 -29.30 -12.66 6.63
CA GLY A 48 -28.62 -13.89 7.02
C GLY A 48 -28.02 -14.68 5.86
N GLY A 49 -27.92 -14.08 4.68
CA GLY A 49 -27.24 -14.62 3.53
C GLY A 49 -25.69 -14.49 3.60
N LYS A 50 -25.06 -14.53 2.44
CA LYS A 50 -23.60 -14.35 2.34
C LYS A 50 -23.23 -12.88 2.60
N ASP A 51 -22.23 -12.64 3.44
CA ASP A 51 -21.69 -11.29 3.67
C ASP A 51 -21.26 -10.62 2.35
N ARG A 52 -21.32 -9.30 2.32
CA ARG A 52 -20.74 -8.52 1.23
C ARG A 52 -19.22 -8.72 1.23
N GLU A 53 -18.64 -8.79 0.05
CA GLU A 53 -17.19 -8.93 -0.10
C GLU A 53 -16.45 -7.67 0.35
N LEU A 54 -15.32 -7.85 1.01
CA LEU A 54 -14.39 -6.78 1.33
C LEU A 54 -13.52 -6.52 0.09
N ASP A 55 -13.43 -5.27 -0.35
CA ASP A 55 -12.70 -4.91 -1.56
C ASP A 55 -11.19 -5.16 -1.41
N SER A 56 -10.56 -4.58 -0.40
CA SER A 56 -9.09 -4.65 -0.27
C SER A 56 -8.60 -4.53 1.17
N VAL A 57 -7.45 -5.16 1.44
CA VAL A 57 -6.71 -5.08 2.71
C VAL A 57 -5.25 -4.81 2.41
N LEU A 58 -4.65 -3.86 3.12
CA LEU A 58 -3.21 -3.61 3.15
C LEU A 58 -2.66 -3.99 4.52
N ASP A 59 -1.67 -4.88 4.54
CA ASP A 59 -0.92 -5.26 5.73
C ASP A 59 0.48 -4.65 5.68
N ILE A 60 0.79 -3.77 6.65
CA ILE A 60 2.07 -3.06 6.75
C ILE A 60 2.94 -3.76 7.78
N GLY A 61 4.07 -4.34 7.33
CA GLY A 61 4.86 -5.30 8.09
C GLY A 61 4.20 -6.68 8.06
N ALA A 62 3.82 -7.13 6.86
CA ALA A 62 2.91 -8.27 6.66
C ALA A 62 3.49 -9.63 7.09
N GLY A 63 4.79 -9.69 7.34
CA GLY A 63 5.44 -10.94 7.71
C GLY A 63 5.21 -12.04 6.66
N ASP A 64 4.79 -13.20 7.13
CA ASP A 64 4.48 -14.36 6.28
C ASP A 64 3.11 -14.29 5.58
N GLY A 65 2.39 -13.17 5.69
CA GLY A 65 1.09 -12.95 5.06
C GLY A 65 -0.09 -13.65 5.75
N ARG A 66 0.10 -14.16 6.97
CA ARG A 66 -0.95 -14.93 7.68
C ARG A 66 -2.21 -14.13 7.99
N VAL A 67 -2.09 -12.83 8.30
CA VAL A 67 -3.25 -11.97 8.56
C VAL A 67 -4.06 -11.80 7.28
N LEU A 68 -3.40 -11.55 6.16
CA LEU A 68 -4.05 -11.50 4.85
C LEU A 68 -4.75 -12.81 4.50
N ALA A 69 -4.16 -13.97 4.88
CA ALA A 69 -4.78 -15.27 4.68
C ALA A 69 -6.08 -15.42 5.49
N TYR A 70 -6.16 -14.89 6.71
CA TYR A 70 -7.40 -14.88 7.48
C TYR A 70 -8.47 -13.99 6.85
N PHE A 71 -8.10 -12.81 6.36
CA PHE A 71 -9.04 -11.93 5.63
C PHE A 71 -9.57 -12.61 4.37
N ARG A 72 -8.69 -13.22 3.56
CA ARG A 72 -9.08 -13.90 2.33
C ARG A 72 -9.91 -15.16 2.58
N ALA A 73 -9.67 -15.88 3.66
CA ALA A 73 -10.51 -17.01 4.06
C ALA A 73 -11.94 -16.58 4.37
N ARG A 74 -12.13 -15.38 4.91
CA ARG A 74 -13.44 -14.81 5.22
C ARG A 74 -14.12 -14.19 4.00
N TRP A 75 -13.34 -13.50 3.15
CA TRP A 75 -13.78 -12.81 1.92
C TRP A 75 -12.87 -13.22 0.75
N PRO A 76 -13.22 -14.27 0.01
CA PRO A 76 -12.33 -14.86 -1.00
C PRO A 76 -11.94 -13.93 -2.15
N SER A 77 -12.77 -12.91 -2.47
CA SER A 77 -12.53 -11.96 -3.55
C SER A 77 -11.68 -10.75 -3.12
N THR A 78 -11.31 -10.64 -1.83
CA THR A 78 -10.52 -9.53 -1.31
C THR A 78 -9.16 -9.45 -1.99
N THR A 79 -8.80 -8.26 -2.48
CA THR A 79 -7.44 -7.97 -2.91
C THR A 79 -6.56 -7.72 -1.69
N CYS A 80 -5.48 -8.48 -1.55
CA CYS A 80 -4.59 -8.44 -0.40
C CYS A 80 -3.25 -7.85 -0.80
N PHE A 81 -2.87 -6.74 -0.17
CA PHE A 81 -1.62 -6.04 -0.39
C PHE A 81 -0.69 -6.18 0.82
N SER A 82 0.62 -6.28 0.58
CA SER A 82 1.62 -6.37 1.63
C SER A 82 2.74 -5.36 1.44
N ILE A 83 3.19 -4.76 2.56
CA ILE A 83 4.51 -4.12 2.66
C ILE A 83 5.31 -4.98 3.62
N GLU A 84 6.44 -5.56 3.16
CA GLU A 84 7.28 -6.43 3.98
C GLU A 84 8.75 -6.29 3.61
N LYS A 85 9.58 -5.99 4.61
CA LYS A 85 11.00 -5.73 4.40
C LYS A 85 11.81 -7.01 4.21
N SER A 86 11.54 -8.04 5.02
CA SER A 86 12.29 -9.29 4.94
C SER A 86 12.03 -10.00 3.62
N THR A 87 13.11 -10.27 2.90
CA THR A 87 13.09 -11.05 1.65
C THR A 87 12.62 -12.48 1.91
N MET A 88 13.03 -13.06 3.03
CA MET A 88 12.65 -14.41 3.43
C MET A 88 11.15 -14.51 3.74
N LEU A 89 10.59 -13.51 4.44
CA LEU A 89 9.16 -13.50 4.74
C LEU A 89 8.32 -13.25 3.49
N ARG A 90 8.75 -12.36 2.60
CA ARG A 90 8.10 -12.19 1.29
C ARG A 90 8.09 -13.47 0.46
N ALA A 91 9.18 -14.23 0.50
CA ALA A 91 9.29 -15.48 -0.26
C ALA A 91 8.30 -16.57 0.17
N VAL A 92 7.83 -16.54 1.43
CA VAL A 92 6.86 -17.50 1.97
C VAL A 92 5.41 -16.99 1.95
N GLN A 93 5.18 -15.72 1.55
CA GLN A 93 3.83 -15.20 1.37
C GLN A 93 3.12 -15.96 0.24
N PRO A 94 1.80 -16.15 0.33
CA PRO A 94 1.01 -16.74 -0.74
C PRO A 94 1.09 -15.92 -2.04
N ASP A 95 1.09 -16.59 -3.19
CA ASP A 95 1.22 -15.97 -4.52
C ASP A 95 0.11 -14.96 -4.86
N TRP A 96 -1.04 -15.06 -4.21
CA TRP A 96 -2.14 -14.12 -4.39
C TRP A 96 -1.98 -12.81 -3.58
N VAL A 97 -0.99 -12.71 -2.70
CA VAL A 97 -0.63 -11.45 -2.03
C VAL A 97 0.10 -10.56 -3.01
N VAL A 98 -0.37 -9.35 -3.17
CA VAL A 98 0.23 -8.36 -4.08
C VAL A 98 1.23 -7.50 -3.28
N PRO A 99 2.51 -7.49 -3.64
CA PRO A 99 3.47 -6.60 -3.00
C PRO A 99 3.10 -5.13 -3.27
N ALA A 100 2.88 -4.35 -2.22
CA ALA A 100 2.64 -2.90 -2.26
C ALA A 100 3.88 -2.10 -1.85
N GLY A 101 4.95 -2.77 -1.45
CA GLY A 101 6.23 -2.19 -1.09
C GLY A 101 7.10 -3.17 -0.32
N THR A 102 8.37 -2.81 -0.18
CA THR A 102 9.35 -3.55 0.61
C THR A 102 9.60 -2.87 1.94
N ASP A 103 10.24 -1.72 1.99
CA ASP A 103 10.47 -0.99 3.23
C ASP A 103 9.34 0.03 3.46
N PHE A 104 8.65 -0.07 4.61
CA PHE A 104 7.62 0.88 5.03
C PHE A 104 8.11 2.33 5.03
N ARG A 105 9.38 2.56 5.37
CA ARG A 105 9.94 3.90 5.46
C ARG A 105 10.05 4.60 4.10
N GLU A 106 10.14 3.83 3.02
CA GLU A 106 10.30 4.32 1.65
C GLU A 106 8.95 4.43 0.91
N GLN A 107 7.85 3.91 1.50
CA GLN A 107 6.56 3.93 0.84
C GLN A 107 5.80 5.24 1.06
N ASP A 108 5.12 5.69 0.02
CA ASP A 108 4.14 6.76 0.08
C ASP A 108 2.75 6.13 0.35
N LEU A 109 2.35 6.13 1.62
CA LEU A 109 1.08 5.52 2.01
C LEU A 109 -0.13 6.33 1.55
N MET A 110 0.01 7.63 1.29
CA MET A 110 -1.10 8.49 0.84
C MET A 110 -1.61 8.07 -0.54
N ALA A 111 -0.74 7.45 -1.33
CA ALA A 111 -1.08 6.93 -2.64
C ALA A 111 -1.64 5.51 -2.61
N LEU A 112 -1.54 4.79 -1.47
CA LEU A 112 -2.03 3.43 -1.29
C LEU A 112 -3.45 3.43 -0.72
N ARG A 113 -4.44 3.04 -1.52
CA ARG A 113 -5.84 2.98 -1.10
C ARG A 113 -6.25 1.56 -0.77
N ALA A 114 -6.75 1.34 0.45
CA ALA A 114 -7.32 0.06 0.86
C ALA A 114 -8.59 0.25 1.69
N SER A 115 -9.51 -0.70 1.66
CA SER A 115 -10.70 -0.65 2.54
C SER A 115 -10.31 -0.83 4.00
N VAL A 116 -9.38 -1.73 4.26
CA VAL A 116 -8.79 -1.98 5.58
C VAL A 116 -7.28 -1.82 5.49
N VAL A 117 -6.70 -1.08 6.42
CA VAL A 117 -5.25 -1.07 6.67
C VAL A 117 -5.01 -1.75 8.01
N PHE A 118 -4.05 -2.64 8.06
CA PHE A 118 -3.62 -3.34 9.26
C PHE A 118 -2.11 -3.18 9.46
N CYS A 119 -1.68 -3.09 10.72
CA CYS A 119 -0.27 -3.15 11.07
C CYS A 119 -0.07 -3.70 12.49
N ASN A 120 0.90 -4.59 12.63
CA ASN A 120 1.50 -4.99 13.90
C ASN A 120 2.97 -4.56 13.84
N PRO A 121 3.30 -3.29 14.17
CA PRO A 121 4.63 -2.74 13.94
C PRO A 121 5.68 -3.32 14.89
N PRO A 122 6.97 -3.17 14.59
CA PRO A 122 8.04 -3.41 15.54
C PRO A 122 7.82 -2.60 16.83
N TYR A 123 7.88 -3.25 18.00
CA TYR A 123 7.53 -2.60 19.28
C TYR A 123 8.56 -1.58 19.77
N SER A 124 9.78 -1.65 19.25
CA SER A 124 10.79 -0.59 19.44
C SER A 124 10.44 0.72 18.74
N GLU A 125 9.71 0.65 17.61
CA GLU A 125 9.39 1.79 16.75
C GLU A 125 7.89 2.07 16.66
N PHE A 126 7.04 1.45 17.48
CA PHE A 126 5.58 1.48 17.29
C PHE A 126 4.99 2.88 17.24
N GLU A 127 5.56 3.85 17.97
CA GLU A 127 5.04 5.22 18.02
C GLU A 127 5.20 5.93 16.68
N SER A 128 6.39 5.84 16.09
CA SER A 128 6.68 6.46 14.80
C SER A 128 5.89 5.79 13.66
N TRP A 129 5.79 4.45 13.70
CA TRP A 129 4.99 3.70 12.74
C TRP A 129 3.50 4.04 12.85
N ALA A 130 2.94 3.98 14.05
CA ALA A 130 1.53 4.27 14.27
C ALA A 130 1.18 5.71 13.85
N ALA A 131 1.98 6.69 14.27
CA ALA A 131 1.74 8.08 13.93
C ALA A 131 1.79 8.32 12.41
N ARG A 132 2.78 7.76 11.72
CA ARG A 132 2.90 7.88 10.27
C ARG A 132 1.75 7.19 9.55
N ILE A 133 1.38 5.96 9.96
CA ILE A 133 0.25 5.25 9.34
C ILE A 133 -1.05 6.04 9.55
N ILE A 134 -1.29 6.60 10.75
CA ILE A 134 -2.47 7.43 11.01
C ILE A 134 -2.48 8.66 10.09
N MET A 135 -1.34 9.31 9.90
CA MET A 135 -1.24 10.53 9.08
C MET A 135 -1.43 10.25 7.60
N GLU A 136 -0.88 9.15 7.08
CA GLU A 136 -0.76 8.91 5.65
C GLU A 136 -1.77 7.88 5.09
N ALA A 137 -2.30 6.95 5.92
CA ALA A 137 -3.17 5.89 5.41
C ALA A 137 -4.49 6.42 4.83
N PHE A 138 -4.84 5.93 3.64
CA PHE A 138 -6.14 6.16 3.00
C PHE A 138 -6.97 4.89 3.05
N CYS A 139 -7.84 4.79 4.07
CA CYS A 139 -8.65 3.59 4.30
C CYS A 139 -10.01 3.91 4.94
N ALA A 140 -10.91 2.93 4.90
CA ALA A 140 -12.18 3.02 5.62
C ALA A 140 -11.99 2.82 7.13
N VAL A 141 -11.09 1.90 7.49
CA VAL A 141 -10.75 1.60 8.88
C VAL A 141 -9.31 1.14 8.97
N LEU A 142 -8.63 1.57 10.02
CA LEU A 142 -7.25 1.19 10.34
C LEU A 142 -7.23 0.38 11.63
N TYR A 143 -6.52 -0.74 11.63
CA TYR A 143 -6.26 -1.56 12.80
C TYR A 143 -4.78 -1.59 13.13
N LEU A 144 -4.45 -1.35 14.40
CA LEU A 144 -3.08 -1.47 14.91
C LEU A 144 -3.06 -2.42 16.10
N ILE A 145 -1.99 -3.25 16.20
CA ILE A 145 -1.67 -4.01 17.40
C ILE A 145 -0.42 -3.40 18.01
N ILE A 146 -0.59 -2.61 19.07
CA ILE A 146 0.51 -1.83 19.65
C ILE A 146 0.54 -1.92 21.17
N PRO A 147 1.72 -1.70 21.80
CA PRO A 147 1.86 -1.72 23.26
C PRO A 147 0.90 -0.77 23.95
N GLN A 148 0.34 -1.17 25.10
CA GLN A 148 -0.68 -0.40 25.85
C GLN A 148 -0.26 1.04 26.21
N ARG A 149 1.06 1.30 26.30
CA ARG A 149 1.62 2.64 26.53
C ARG A 149 1.33 3.65 25.40
N TRP A 150 0.71 3.21 24.27
CA TRP A 150 0.32 4.11 23.20
C TRP A 150 -0.60 5.25 23.66
N VAL A 151 -1.39 5.02 24.70
CA VAL A 151 -2.30 6.03 25.29
C VAL A 151 -1.57 7.25 25.83
N ASP A 152 -0.29 7.10 26.17
CA ASP A 152 0.56 8.19 26.71
C ASP A 152 1.39 8.86 25.63
N SER A 153 1.45 8.31 24.40
CA SER A 153 2.26 8.85 23.32
C SER A 153 1.71 10.17 22.80
N PRO A 154 2.46 11.28 22.93
CA PRO A 154 2.05 12.57 22.38
C PRO A 154 2.02 12.57 20.86
N THR A 155 2.92 11.81 20.23
CA THR A 155 3.03 11.69 18.77
C THR A 155 1.79 11.05 18.16
N ILE A 156 1.29 9.95 18.76
CA ILE A 156 0.07 9.28 18.31
C ILE A 156 -1.15 10.19 18.55
N LYS A 157 -1.23 10.86 19.72
CA LYS A 157 -2.33 11.81 20.01
C LYS A 157 -2.38 12.94 18.99
N GLN A 158 -1.22 13.51 18.65
CA GLN A 158 -1.12 14.56 17.64
C GLN A 158 -1.58 14.07 16.27
N ALA A 159 -1.14 12.87 15.83
CA ALA A 159 -1.54 12.28 14.56
C ALA A 159 -3.05 12.07 14.49
N LEU A 160 -3.67 11.53 15.55
CA LEU A 160 -5.13 11.35 15.64
C LEU A 160 -5.87 12.69 15.54
N ALA A 161 -5.40 13.72 16.27
CA ALA A 161 -6.00 15.06 16.24
C ALA A 161 -5.90 15.69 14.84
N SER A 162 -4.72 15.62 14.21
CA SER A 162 -4.46 16.18 12.87
C SER A 162 -5.34 15.56 11.79
N ARG A 163 -5.69 14.27 11.93
CA ARG A 163 -6.56 13.56 10.99
C ARG A 163 -8.04 13.55 11.40
N SER A 164 -8.40 14.24 12.47
CA SER A 164 -9.75 14.17 13.07
C SER A 164 -10.20 12.71 13.26
N ALA A 165 -9.25 11.86 13.68
CA ALA A 165 -9.44 10.43 13.83
C ALA A 165 -9.73 10.05 15.29
N THR A 166 -10.50 8.99 15.48
CA THR A 166 -10.80 8.44 16.80
C THR A 166 -10.24 7.03 16.93
N ALA A 167 -9.57 6.76 18.05
CA ALA A 167 -9.04 5.44 18.36
C ALA A 167 -9.92 4.75 19.42
N LYS A 168 -10.27 3.48 19.17
CA LYS A 168 -11.03 2.62 20.09
C LYS A 168 -10.29 1.34 20.34
N VAL A 169 -10.05 1.01 21.61
CA VAL A 169 -9.53 -0.31 22.00
C VAL A 169 -10.64 -1.35 21.80
N ILE A 170 -10.38 -2.35 20.95
CA ILE A 170 -11.31 -3.46 20.71
C ILE A 170 -11.04 -4.57 21.70
N LYS A 171 -9.75 -4.89 21.93
CA LYS A 171 -9.31 -5.94 22.83
C LYS A 171 -7.92 -5.65 23.35
N SER A 172 -7.70 -5.89 24.64
CA SER A 172 -6.36 -5.95 25.25
C SER A 172 -5.94 -7.41 25.36
N THR A 173 -4.70 -7.70 25.02
CA THR A 173 -4.16 -9.08 24.97
C THR A 173 -2.64 -9.09 25.14
N ASP A 174 -2.04 -10.26 25.03
CA ASP A 174 -0.59 -10.46 25.05
C ASP A 174 -0.16 -11.53 24.04
N PHE A 175 1.15 -11.71 23.90
CA PHE A 175 1.76 -12.73 23.04
C PHE A 175 2.30 -13.95 23.81
N HIS A 176 1.84 -14.19 25.07
CA HIS A 176 2.35 -15.32 25.85
C HIS A 176 2.10 -16.68 25.19
N ARG A 177 0.98 -16.83 24.48
CA ARG A 177 0.58 -18.05 23.77
C ARG A 177 0.83 -18.00 22.28
N ALA A 178 1.52 -16.97 21.78
CA ALA A 178 1.85 -16.85 20.35
C ALA A 178 2.95 -17.85 19.95
N ASP A 179 3.05 -18.13 18.65
CA ASP A 179 4.10 -18.97 18.07
C ASP A 179 5.52 -18.45 18.41
N ARG A 180 5.67 -17.12 18.53
CA ARG A 180 6.81 -16.44 19.11
C ARG A 180 6.31 -15.62 20.29
N SER A 181 6.60 -16.10 21.51
CA SER A 181 6.14 -15.45 22.72
C SER A 181 6.87 -14.12 22.97
N ALA A 182 6.13 -13.10 23.38
CA ALA A 182 6.66 -11.84 23.89
C ALA A 182 5.94 -11.45 25.18
N ARG A 183 6.66 -10.78 26.09
CA ARG A 183 6.09 -10.28 27.36
C ARG A 183 5.38 -8.92 27.20
N ALA A 184 5.02 -8.55 25.98
CA ALA A 184 4.35 -7.29 25.71
C ALA A 184 2.84 -7.43 25.91
N ARG A 185 2.26 -6.53 26.73
CA ARG A 185 0.81 -6.28 26.73
C ARG A 185 0.48 -5.31 25.63
N VAL A 186 -0.45 -5.69 24.79
CA VAL A 186 -0.83 -4.92 23.60
C VAL A 186 -2.33 -4.67 23.59
N ASP A 187 -2.70 -3.60 22.94
CA ASP A 187 -4.07 -3.30 22.55
C ASP A 187 -4.24 -3.51 21.05
N ILE A 188 -5.35 -4.14 20.68
CA ILE A 188 -5.87 -4.10 19.33
C ILE A 188 -6.75 -2.86 19.27
N ILE A 189 -6.30 -1.87 18.52
CA ILE A 189 -7.04 -0.61 18.38
C ILE A 189 -7.62 -0.48 16.98
N ARG A 190 -8.82 0.04 16.90
CA ARG A 190 -9.46 0.49 15.68
C ARG A 190 -9.37 2.00 15.60
N ILE A 191 -8.99 2.52 14.44
CA ILE A 191 -8.96 3.93 14.15
C ILE A 191 -9.94 4.21 13.02
N GLU A 192 -10.84 5.14 13.27
CA GLU A 192 -11.84 5.65 12.33
C GLU A 192 -11.56 7.11 12.03
N PHE A 193 -11.59 7.46 10.76
CA PHE A 193 -11.42 8.83 10.27
C PHE A 193 -12.78 9.51 10.14
N ALA A 194 -12.90 10.78 10.53
CA ALA A 194 -14.15 11.52 10.43
C ALA A 194 -14.60 11.61 8.97
N VAL A 195 -15.82 11.18 8.69
CA VAL A 195 -16.46 11.31 7.38
C VAL A 195 -17.12 12.68 7.30
N ARG A 196 -16.68 13.57 6.42
CA ARG A 196 -17.42 14.79 6.08
C ARG A 196 -18.58 14.39 5.18
N ARG A 197 -19.80 14.36 5.72
CA ARG A 197 -21.02 14.10 4.93
C ARG A 197 -21.30 15.27 3.97
N ARG A 198 -20.89 15.18 2.73
CA ARG A 198 -21.35 16.02 1.62
C ARG A 198 -21.92 15.14 0.52
N GLY A 199 -23.24 15.07 0.43
CA GLY A 199 -23.99 14.60 -0.74
C GLY A 199 -23.87 13.09 -1.12
N TRP A 200 -24.83 12.62 -1.87
CA TRP A 200 -25.00 11.23 -2.30
C TRP A 200 -23.85 10.75 -3.21
N GLY A 201 -23.14 9.69 -2.78
CA GLY A 201 -22.40 8.79 -3.67
C GLY A 201 -20.90 9.04 -3.87
N ARG A 202 -20.26 9.99 -3.18
CA ARG A 202 -18.79 10.11 -3.14
C ARG A 202 -18.23 9.67 -1.79
N ASP A 203 -17.08 9.01 -1.82
CA ASP A 203 -16.32 8.64 -0.63
C ASP A 203 -15.68 9.92 -0.05
N ASP A 204 -16.42 10.59 0.84
CA ASP A 204 -16.08 11.90 1.40
C ASP A 204 -15.12 11.83 2.59
N ARG A 205 -14.29 10.77 2.65
CA ARG A 205 -13.20 10.72 3.62
C ARG A 205 -12.13 11.74 3.24
N PRO A 206 -11.60 12.54 4.19
CA PRO A 206 -10.55 13.48 3.87
C PRO A 206 -9.33 12.71 3.34
N ASP A 207 -8.98 12.99 2.08
CA ASP A 207 -7.78 12.44 1.46
C ASP A 207 -6.57 12.85 2.32
N PRO A 208 -5.73 11.91 2.77
CA PRO A 208 -4.54 12.25 3.54
C PRO A 208 -3.62 13.23 2.81
N PHE A 209 -3.60 13.19 1.49
CA PHE A 209 -2.87 14.15 0.68
C PHE A 209 -3.44 15.57 0.80
N ASP A 210 -4.77 15.71 0.78
CA ASP A 210 -5.41 17.02 0.95
C ASP A 210 -5.13 17.59 2.34
N VAL A 211 -5.21 16.74 3.38
CA VAL A 211 -4.90 17.15 4.76
C VAL A 211 -3.43 17.55 4.91
N TRP A 212 -2.52 16.78 4.34
CA TRP A 212 -1.09 17.12 4.32
C TRP A 212 -0.85 18.42 3.55
N PHE A 213 -1.53 18.58 2.42
CA PHE A 213 -1.42 19.76 1.57
C PHE A 213 -1.96 21.01 2.25
N GLU A 214 -3.14 20.95 2.88
CA GLU A 214 -3.70 22.06 3.67
C GLU A 214 -2.79 22.47 4.83
N GLN A 215 -2.12 21.52 5.47
CA GLN A 215 -1.21 21.77 6.59
C GLN A 215 0.15 22.36 6.17
N ASN A 216 0.64 21.99 4.98
CA ASN A 216 1.98 22.37 4.51
C ASN A 216 1.97 23.45 3.42
N VAL A 217 0.84 23.65 2.74
CA VAL A 217 0.70 24.56 1.61
C VAL A 217 -0.64 25.29 1.72
N SER A 218 -0.78 26.19 2.69
CA SER A 218 -2.01 26.97 2.86
C SER A 218 -2.29 27.87 1.67
N SER A 219 -3.50 27.73 1.12
CA SER A 219 -4.18 28.54 0.08
C SER A 219 -4.00 28.11 -1.37
N PHE A 220 -4.87 27.20 -1.84
CA PHE A 220 -5.15 27.06 -3.29
C PHE A 220 -6.62 26.65 -3.51
N ASP A 221 -7.32 27.40 -4.36
CA ASP A 221 -8.67 27.10 -4.85
C ASP A 221 -8.62 26.05 -5.98
N GLU A 222 -9.63 25.17 -5.98
CA GLU A 222 -9.79 24.08 -6.95
C GLU A 222 -10.19 24.61 -8.33
N GLU A 223 -9.49 24.21 -9.39
CA GLU A 223 -10.11 24.05 -10.73
C GLU A 223 -9.38 23.05 -11.63
N LYS A 224 -10.21 22.08 -12.08
CA LYS A 224 -10.17 21.25 -13.30
C LYS A 224 -8.98 20.35 -13.61
N GLU A 225 -9.32 19.02 -13.65
CA GLU A 225 -8.55 17.96 -14.29
C GLU A 225 -8.20 18.29 -15.74
N SER A 226 -6.90 18.33 -16.06
CA SER A 226 -6.41 18.29 -17.42
C SER A 226 -5.77 16.93 -17.71
N GLU A 227 -6.18 16.30 -18.82
CA GLU A 227 -5.57 15.07 -19.33
C GLU A 227 -4.08 15.30 -19.63
N VAL A 228 -3.23 14.52 -18.98
CA VAL A 228 -1.79 14.54 -19.20
C VAL A 228 -1.45 13.69 -20.42
N THR A 229 -1.08 14.34 -21.51
CA THR A 229 -0.52 13.69 -22.69
C THR A 229 0.90 13.18 -22.35
N VAL A 230 1.09 11.86 -22.34
CA VAL A 230 2.38 11.23 -22.12
C VAL A 230 3.26 11.44 -23.36
N GLU A 231 4.41 12.09 -23.21
CA GLU A 231 5.35 12.32 -24.32
C GLU A 231 5.92 10.97 -24.81
N GLU A 232 5.55 10.56 -26.02
CA GLU A 232 6.04 9.33 -26.68
C GLU A 232 7.58 9.28 -26.80
N THR A 233 8.22 10.45 -26.95
CA THR A 233 9.68 10.61 -26.97
C THR A 233 10.36 10.18 -25.67
N ARG A 234 9.70 10.33 -24.52
CA ARG A 234 10.22 9.93 -23.20
C ARG A 234 10.18 8.43 -23.03
N ILE A 235 9.09 7.80 -23.43
CA ILE A 235 8.95 6.34 -23.44
C ILE A 235 9.99 5.70 -24.34
N ALA A 236 10.28 6.28 -25.51
CA ALA A 236 11.31 5.78 -26.42
C ALA A 236 12.71 5.82 -25.78
N ARG A 237 13.04 6.88 -25.02
CA ARG A 237 14.32 7.01 -24.29
C ARG A 237 14.40 6.00 -23.14
N LEU A 238 13.34 5.82 -22.38
CA LEU A 238 13.26 4.85 -21.30
C LEU A 238 13.40 3.40 -21.80
N ARG A 239 12.99 3.10 -23.04
CA ARG A 239 13.23 1.80 -23.68
C ARG A 239 14.71 1.49 -23.90
N GLY A 240 15.60 2.48 -23.87
CA GLY A 240 17.06 2.32 -24.02
C GLY A 240 17.81 1.93 -22.76
N ALA A 241 17.26 2.12 -21.54
CA ALA A 241 17.96 1.77 -20.29
C ALA A 241 18.13 0.24 -20.18
N THR A 242 19.29 -0.24 -19.76
CA THR A 242 19.65 -1.67 -19.81
C THR A 242 19.38 -2.41 -18.52
N SER A 243 19.21 -1.71 -17.37
CA SER A 243 19.01 -2.31 -16.05
C SER A 243 17.91 -1.62 -15.23
N ILE A 244 17.41 -2.30 -14.20
CA ILE A 244 16.46 -1.74 -13.22
C ILE A 244 17.13 -0.55 -12.51
N ASN A 245 18.40 -0.66 -12.14
CA ASN A 245 19.13 0.41 -11.46
C ASN A 245 19.21 1.69 -12.30
N GLU A 246 19.47 1.58 -13.60
CA GLU A 246 19.46 2.73 -14.51
C GLU A 246 18.08 3.36 -14.63
N LEU A 247 17.05 2.53 -14.69
CA LEU A 247 15.67 3.01 -14.79
C LEU A 247 15.23 3.77 -13.52
N VAL A 248 15.62 3.26 -12.34
CA VAL A 248 15.34 3.93 -11.06
C VAL A 248 16.17 5.20 -10.93
N ALA A 249 17.44 5.19 -11.30
CA ALA A 249 18.27 6.41 -11.28
C ALA A 249 17.72 7.51 -12.21
N GLU A 250 17.21 7.16 -13.40
CA GLU A 250 16.53 8.11 -14.28
C GLU A 250 15.22 8.64 -13.66
N PHE A 251 14.44 7.78 -12.99
CA PHE A 251 13.25 8.20 -12.28
C PHE A 251 13.59 9.23 -11.20
N ASP A 252 14.59 8.96 -10.37
CA ASP A 252 15.01 9.84 -9.28
C ASP A 252 15.47 11.20 -9.80
N LEU A 253 16.23 11.23 -10.88
CA LEU A 253 16.67 12.47 -11.52
C LEU A 253 15.46 13.26 -12.08
N ASP A 254 14.55 12.59 -12.74
CA ASP A 254 13.35 13.22 -13.28
C ASP A 254 12.44 13.74 -12.17
N TYR A 255 12.29 12.95 -11.09
CA TYR A 255 11.49 13.33 -9.93
C TYR A 255 12.07 14.56 -9.22
N GLN A 256 13.37 14.56 -8.92
CA GLN A 256 14.08 15.69 -8.30
C GLN A 256 14.00 16.95 -9.15
N ARG A 257 14.18 16.82 -10.48
CA ARG A 257 14.05 17.93 -11.41
C ARG A 257 12.65 18.53 -11.38
N MET A 258 11.61 17.70 -11.38
CA MET A 258 10.22 18.16 -11.32
C MET A 258 9.91 18.81 -9.98
N GLN A 259 10.42 18.25 -8.88
CA GLN A 259 10.27 18.83 -7.55
C GLN A 259 10.96 20.19 -7.45
N SER A 260 12.17 20.34 -7.98
CA SER A 260 12.89 21.63 -8.05
C SER A 260 12.13 22.66 -8.89
N ASN A 261 11.61 22.24 -10.03
CA ASN A 261 10.78 23.12 -10.88
C ASN A 261 9.49 23.55 -10.16
N TYR A 262 8.85 22.65 -9.42
CA TYR A 262 7.69 22.97 -8.61
C TYR A 262 8.01 24.03 -7.54
N GLN A 263 9.09 23.84 -6.79
CA GLN A 263 9.55 24.81 -5.79
C GLN A 263 9.88 26.17 -6.42
N THR A 264 10.51 26.18 -7.60
CA THR A 264 10.80 27.41 -8.34
C THR A 264 9.51 28.15 -8.72
N ILE A 265 8.53 27.44 -9.29
CA ILE A 265 7.23 28.01 -9.66
C ILE A 265 6.49 28.49 -8.41
N PHE A 266 6.54 27.73 -7.33
CA PHE A 266 5.90 28.09 -6.07
C PHE A 266 6.47 29.39 -5.49
N ASN A 267 7.77 29.61 -5.61
CA ASN A 267 8.45 30.81 -5.12
C ASN A 267 8.36 32.02 -6.04
N LEU A 268 7.82 31.85 -7.26
CA LEU A 268 7.62 33.00 -8.17
C LEU A 268 6.55 33.95 -7.62
N ASP A 269 6.77 35.23 -7.85
CA ASP A 269 5.82 36.27 -7.48
C ASP A 269 4.50 36.08 -8.24
N ALA A 270 3.40 35.96 -7.50
CA ALA A 270 2.07 35.77 -8.07
C ALA A 270 1.58 37.00 -8.85
N GLU A 271 2.05 38.19 -8.51
CA GLU A 271 1.70 39.43 -9.18
C GLU A 271 2.38 39.53 -10.56
N LEU A 272 3.67 39.18 -10.60
CA LEU A 272 4.43 39.10 -11.86
C LEU A 272 3.82 38.06 -12.81
N LEU A 273 3.46 36.86 -12.30
CA LEU A 273 2.81 35.83 -13.13
C LEU A 273 1.46 36.31 -13.69
N ARG A 274 0.69 37.05 -12.91
CA ARG A 274 -0.59 37.61 -13.35
C ARG A 274 -0.40 38.67 -14.43
N GLU A 275 0.64 39.52 -14.33
CA GLU A 275 1.01 40.47 -15.37
C GLU A 275 1.40 39.76 -16.68
N LEU A 276 2.02 38.61 -16.60
CA LEU A 276 2.38 37.75 -17.73
C LEU A 276 1.20 36.93 -18.28
N GLY A 277 0.00 37.04 -17.68
CA GLY A 277 -1.19 36.31 -18.08
C GLY A 277 -1.16 34.84 -17.68
N VAL A 278 -0.32 34.45 -16.69
CA VAL A 278 -0.15 33.07 -16.26
C VAL A 278 -0.75 32.87 -14.87
N ALA A 279 -1.68 31.93 -14.72
CA ALA A 279 -2.22 31.55 -13.43
C ALA A 279 -1.22 30.64 -12.71
N LYS A 280 -0.67 31.10 -11.56
CA LYS A 280 0.28 30.35 -10.73
C LYS A 280 -0.28 28.98 -10.34
N ASP A 281 -1.55 28.94 -9.94
CA ASP A 281 -2.23 27.75 -9.48
C ASP A 281 -2.37 26.69 -10.58
N ALA A 282 -2.65 27.14 -11.81
CA ALA A 282 -2.73 26.24 -12.97
C ALA A 282 -1.36 25.60 -13.26
N LEU A 283 -0.26 26.36 -13.15
CA LEU A 283 1.09 25.82 -13.30
C LEU A 283 1.42 24.81 -12.20
N CYS A 284 1.13 25.15 -10.93
CA CYS A 284 1.37 24.25 -9.81
C CYS A 284 0.55 22.97 -9.96
N THR A 285 -0.71 23.07 -10.36
CA THR A 285 -1.58 21.89 -10.59
C THR A 285 -1.06 21.03 -11.74
N ALA A 286 -0.65 21.63 -12.85
CA ALA A 286 -0.08 20.91 -13.99
C ALA A 286 1.20 20.14 -13.60
N VAL A 287 2.09 20.75 -12.81
CA VAL A 287 3.32 20.08 -12.34
C VAL A 287 3.00 18.96 -11.35
N LYS A 288 2.03 19.14 -10.45
CA LYS A 288 1.57 18.06 -9.54
C LYS A 288 1.00 16.87 -10.30
N THR A 289 0.11 17.13 -11.25
CA THR A 289 -0.50 16.09 -12.09
C THR A 289 0.60 15.32 -12.85
N ARG A 290 1.59 16.04 -13.38
CA ARG A 290 2.72 15.42 -14.07
C ARG A 290 3.61 14.61 -13.11
N LEU A 291 3.84 15.08 -11.89
CA LEU A 291 4.61 14.37 -10.86
C LEU A 291 3.90 13.08 -10.43
N ALA A 292 2.58 13.14 -10.24
CA ALA A 292 1.77 11.96 -9.95
C ALA A 292 1.78 10.93 -11.08
N GLY A 293 1.74 11.40 -12.34
CA GLY A 293 1.80 10.54 -13.53
C GLY A 293 3.18 9.96 -13.82
N LEU A 294 4.26 10.54 -13.27
CA LEU A 294 5.64 10.11 -13.55
C LEU A 294 5.89 8.66 -13.14
N LYS A 295 5.47 8.28 -11.96
CA LYS A 295 5.59 6.89 -11.45
C LYS A 295 4.97 5.89 -12.42
N ARG A 296 3.79 6.19 -12.96
CA ARG A 296 3.08 5.33 -13.91
C ARG A 296 3.89 5.09 -15.17
N VAL A 297 4.49 6.14 -15.74
CA VAL A 297 5.31 6.04 -16.97
C VAL A 297 6.50 5.10 -16.76
N TYR A 298 7.17 5.19 -15.60
CA TYR A 298 8.32 4.34 -15.31
C TYR A 298 7.92 2.89 -15.02
N TRP A 299 6.79 2.66 -14.36
CA TRP A 299 6.22 1.32 -14.20
C TRP A 299 5.84 0.70 -15.54
N GLU A 300 5.17 1.44 -16.42
CA GLU A 300 4.85 0.97 -17.77
C GLU A 300 6.11 0.61 -18.56
N ALA A 301 7.17 1.45 -18.48
CA ALA A 301 8.45 1.18 -19.13
C ALA A 301 9.14 -0.09 -18.57
N LEU A 302 9.09 -0.33 -17.26
CA LEU A 302 9.58 -1.54 -16.64
C LEU A 302 8.82 -2.77 -17.16
N PHE A 303 7.49 -2.72 -17.20
CA PHE A 303 6.66 -3.83 -17.68
C PHE A 303 6.82 -4.10 -19.16
N ASP A 304 7.03 -3.08 -19.98
CA ASP A 304 7.33 -3.25 -21.40
C ASP A 304 8.63 -4.02 -21.64
N ARG A 305 9.59 -3.92 -20.74
CA ARG A 305 10.83 -4.71 -20.79
C ARG A 305 10.67 -6.13 -20.31
N LEU A 306 9.79 -6.35 -19.34
CA LEU A 306 9.44 -7.70 -18.90
C LEU A 306 8.68 -8.48 -19.99
N ASN A 307 8.38 -7.86 -21.15
CA ASN A 307 7.68 -8.49 -22.26
C ASN A 307 8.28 -9.81 -22.69
N THR A 308 9.60 -9.96 -22.69
CA THR A 308 10.27 -11.22 -23.01
C THR A 308 9.99 -12.34 -22.00
N ILE A 309 9.72 -11.98 -20.75
CA ILE A 309 9.39 -12.91 -19.67
C ILE A 309 7.86 -13.08 -19.57
N THR A 310 7.11 -12.01 -19.79
CA THR A 310 5.64 -11.97 -19.66
C THR A 310 4.88 -12.27 -20.95
N THR A 311 5.55 -12.54 -22.08
CA THR A 311 4.91 -13.04 -23.31
C THR A 311 4.16 -14.34 -23.09
N ARG A 312 4.49 -15.08 -22.03
CA ARG A 312 3.75 -16.27 -21.57
C ARG A 312 2.47 -15.95 -20.81
N LEU A 313 2.27 -14.70 -20.36
CA LEU A 313 1.02 -14.25 -19.76
C LEU A 313 0.06 -13.77 -20.84
N ALA A 314 -1.17 -14.25 -20.82
CA ALA A 314 -2.21 -13.77 -21.72
C ALA A 314 -2.35 -12.23 -21.56
N THR A 315 -2.54 -11.54 -22.69
CA THR A 315 -2.65 -10.06 -22.75
C THR A 315 -3.68 -9.51 -21.76
N LYS A 316 -4.76 -10.25 -21.50
CA LYS A 316 -5.80 -9.90 -20.53
C LYS A 316 -5.28 -9.91 -19.10
N THR A 317 -4.55 -10.95 -18.70
CA THR A 317 -3.98 -11.09 -17.35
C THR A 317 -2.93 -10.02 -17.07
N ARG A 318 -2.13 -9.67 -18.09
CA ARG A 318 -1.15 -8.58 -18.01
C ARG A 318 -1.82 -7.23 -17.79
N ARG A 319 -2.92 -6.96 -18.49
CA ARG A 319 -3.68 -5.72 -18.36
C ARG A 319 -4.35 -5.61 -16.98
N GLU A 320 -5.01 -6.67 -16.52
CA GLU A 320 -5.58 -6.74 -15.18
C GLU A 320 -4.52 -6.55 -14.09
N PHE A 321 -3.32 -7.08 -14.32
CA PHE A 321 -2.18 -6.93 -13.43
C PHE A 321 -1.70 -5.48 -13.37
N LEU A 322 -1.48 -4.83 -14.53
CA LEU A 322 -1.11 -3.43 -14.61
C LEU A 322 -2.18 -2.52 -14.01
N GLU A 323 -3.45 -2.78 -14.28
CA GLU A 323 -4.56 -2.02 -13.70
C GLU A 323 -4.65 -2.21 -12.18
N THR A 324 -4.34 -3.39 -11.66
CA THR A 324 -4.30 -3.64 -10.21
C THR A 324 -3.14 -2.90 -9.54
N LEU A 325 -1.96 -2.89 -10.16
CA LEU A 325 -0.78 -2.20 -9.62
C LEU A 325 -0.83 -0.68 -9.80
N LEU A 326 -1.29 -0.21 -10.96
CA LEU A 326 -1.28 1.21 -11.32
C LEU A 326 -2.59 1.91 -10.94
N GLY A 327 -3.71 1.19 -10.91
CA GLY A 327 -5.03 1.77 -10.68
C GLY A 327 -5.37 2.06 -9.23
N ARG A 328 -4.74 1.36 -8.27
CA ARG A 328 -5.02 1.49 -6.83
C ARG A 328 -3.80 1.80 -5.97
N ASN A 329 -2.58 1.57 -6.49
CA ASN A 329 -1.36 1.67 -5.71
C ASN A 329 -0.31 2.46 -6.48
N ALA A 330 -0.01 3.66 -6.03
CA ALA A 330 1.18 4.39 -6.46
C ALA A 330 2.40 3.82 -5.74
N LEU A 331 2.75 2.55 -6.06
CA LEU A 331 3.95 1.91 -5.54
C LEU A 331 5.17 2.78 -5.80
N ALA A 332 5.99 3.04 -4.77
CA ALA A 332 7.21 3.81 -4.93
C ALA A 332 8.15 3.12 -5.92
N PHE A 333 8.72 3.89 -6.84
CA PHE A 333 9.57 3.36 -7.90
C PHE A 333 11.02 3.26 -7.38
N THR A 334 11.30 2.21 -6.60
CA THR A 334 12.61 1.89 -6.03
C THR A 334 13.13 0.58 -6.61
N VAL A 335 14.44 0.36 -6.52
CA VAL A 335 15.07 -0.88 -7.02
C VAL A 335 14.44 -2.11 -6.34
N ASP A 336 14.26 -2.07 -5.03
CA ASP A 336 13.72 -3.18 -4.26
C ASP A 336 12.27 -3.49 -4.62
N ASN A 337 11.44 -2.45 -4.79
CA ASN A 337 10.06 -2.61 -5.24
C ASN A 337 10.00 -3.15 -6.68
N CYS A 338 10.84 -2.64 -7.57
CA CYS A 338 10.95 -3.17 -8.94
C CYS A 338 11.33 -4.65 -8.94
N CYS A 339 12.35 -5.03 -8.17
CA CYS A 339 12.76 -6.42 -8.04
C CYS A 339 11.66 -7.31 -7.44
N ALA A 340 10.98 -6.84 -6.38
CA ALA A 340 9.89 -7.57 -5.74
C ALA A 340 8.72 -7.82 -6.70
N ILE A 341 8.33 -6.82 -7.48
CA ILE A 341 7.28 -6.94 -8.50
C ILE A 341 7.68 -7.88 -9.64
N VAL A 342 8.94 -7.78 -10.10
CA VAL A 342 9.45 -8.70 -11.13
C VAL A 342 9.40 -10.15 -10.64
N MET A 343 9.90 -10.41 -9.42
CA MET A 343 9.86 -11.75 -8.83
C MET A 343 8.45 -12.28 -8.63
N TRP A 344 7.54 -11.43 -8.19
CA TRP A 344 6.13 -11.78 -8.04
C TRP A 344 5.47 -12.08 -9.41
N ALA A 345 5.77 -11.28 -10.46
CA ALA A 345 5.27 -11.50 -11.80
C ALA A 345 5.76 -12.84 -12.38
N VAL A 346 7.05 -13.17 -12.15
CA VAL A 346 7.63 -14.45 -12.59
C VAL A 346 6.96 -15.64 -11.89
N LYS A 347 6.80 -15.59 -10.57
CA LYS A 347 6.11 -16.64 -9.79
C LYS A 347 4.67 -16.86 -10.29
N ARG A 348 3.96 -15.78 -10.58
CA ARG A 348 2.57 -15.87 -11.03
C ARG A 348 2.45 -16.31 -12.48
N ALA A 349 3.45 -16.02 -13.31
CA ALA A 349 3.53 -16.53 -14.67
C ALA A 349 3.63 -18.06 -14.70
N ASP A 350 4.46 -18.64 -13.85
CA ASP A 350 4.62 -20.09 -13.75
C ASP A 350 3.34 -20.77 -13.26
N ALA A 351 2.70 -20.24 -12.21
CA ALA A 351 1.43 -20.77 -11.69
C ALA A 351 0.27 -20.65 -12.70
N TYR A 352 0.32 -19.65 -13.60
CA TYR A 352 -0.69 -19.46 -14.62
C TYR A 352 -0.50 -20.43 -15.80
N VAL A 353 0.75 -20.70 -16.18
CA VAL A 353 1.08 -21.70 -17.22
C VAL A 353 0.63 -23.09 -16.78
N ASP A 354 0.88 -23.46 -15.53
CA ASP A 354 0.43 -24.74 -14.97
C ASP A 354 -1.11 -24.87 -15.01
N ARG A 355 -1.83 -23.81 -14.65
CA ARG A 355 -3.29 -23.79 -14.71
C ARG A 355 -3.83 -23.89 -16.15
N GLN A 356 -3.22 -23.17 -17.10
CA GLN A 356 -3.59 -23.26 -18.52
C GLN A 356 -3.36 -24.66 -19.09
N ILE A 357 -2.27 -25.32 -18.70
CA ILE A 357 -1.99 -26.70 -19.12
C ILE A 357 -3.05 -27.65 -18.56
N VAL A 358 -3.44 -27.46 -17.30
CA VAL A 358 -4.50 -28.27 -16.66
C VAL A 358 -5.85 -28.04 -17.35
N ASP A 359 -6.21 -26.77 -17.59
CA ASP A 359 -7.48 -26.42 -18.28
C ASP A 359 -7.51 -27.00 -19.71
N LEU A 360 -6.41 -26.85 -20.46
CA LEU A 360 -6.27 -27.45 -21.81
C LEU A 360 -6.36 -28.98 -21.77
N PHE A 361 -5.77 -29.61 -20.75
CA PHE A 361 -5.86 -31.05 -20.57
C PHE A 361 -7.31 -31.50 -20.33
N PHE A 362 -8.08 -30.74 -19.52
CA PHE A 362 -9.50 -31.02 -19.30
C PHE A 362 -10.35 -30.81 -20.56
N GLU A 363 -10.07 -29.77 -21.36
CA GLU A 363 -10.76 -29.51 -22.62
C GLU A 363 -10.47 -30.61 -23.67
N LEU A 364 -9.24 -31.14 -23.70
CA LEU A 364 -8.86 -32.20 -24.67
C LEU A 364 -9.27 -33.61 -24.21
N SER A 365 -9.67 -33.77 -22.94
CA SER A 365 -10.09 -35.06 -22.37
C SER A 365 -11.61 -35.23 -22.33
N GLN A 366 -12.40 -34.28 -22.82
CA GLN A 366 -13.85 -34.39 -23.08
C GLN A 366 -14.13 -34.77 -24.51
#